data_90c7aec67b66d57c33cd2e80dc29e10c
#
_entry.id   90c7aec67b66d57c33cd2e80dc29e10c
#
_cell.length_a   1.000
_cell.length_b   1.000
_cell.length_c   1.000
_cell.angle_alpha   90.00
_cell.angle_beta   90.00
_cell.angle_gamma   90.00
#
_symmetry.space_group_name_H-M   'P 1'
#
loop_
_entity.id
_entity.type
_entity.pdbx_description
1 polymer ?
#
loop_
_entity_poly.entity_id
_entity_poly.type
_entity_poly.pdbx_seq_one_letter_code
_entity_poly.pdbx_strand_id
1 'polypeptide(L)'
;PISRAETATVFFRLLKDEVRDGNLLTSNTYSDVPDDYWANTAISTMTGLGIVQGHSGTTFDPEAPTTRAQFAAICARFHTGESSDTQAFSDIDGHWVEQYIACATELGWIKGFEDGTFRPDTYITRAQAMTMINRVLNRIPEENSDLPAGMNTWPDCNPGDWFYLAVQEATNSNAFQHKTGNYETWTGMNKNLDWTRYEH
;
A
#
# COMPACT_ATOMS: atom_id res chain seq x y z
N PRO A 1 5.99 10.96 -5.85
CA PRO A 1 6.02 10.11 -4.64
C PRO A 1 4.70 10.17 -3.90
N ILE A 2 4.45 9.19 -3.03
CA ILE A 2 3.37 9.19 -2.05
C ILE A 2 3.94 9.59 -0.70
N SER A 3 3.24 10.43 0.08
CA SER A 3 3.69 10.85 1.39
C SER A 3 3.47 9.75 2.45
N ARG A 4 4.10 9.93 3.63
CA ARG A 4 3.94 9.01 4.77
C ARG A 4 2.51 9.05 5.33
N ALA A 5 1.89 10.23 5.37
CA ALA A 5 0.49 10.38 5.77
C ALA A 5 -0.47 9.70 4.78
N GLU A 6 -0.27 9.91 3.47
CA GLU A 6 -1.05 9.22 2.44
C GLU A 6 -0.86 7.70 2.53
N THR A 7 0.37 7.23 2.77
CA THR A 7 0.66 5.80 2.95
C THR A 7 -0.11 5.24 4.15
N ALA A 8 -0.02 5.87 5.32
CA ALA A 8 -0.75 5.44 6.51
C ALA A 8 -2.27 5.40 6.27
N THR A 9 -2.82 6.43 5.59
CA THR A 9 -4.25 6.52 5.28
C THR A 9 -4.70 5.41 4.32
N VAL A 10 -3.91 5.10 3.30
CA VAL A 10 -4.23 4.00 2.37
C VAL A 10 -4.31 2.67 3.12
N PHE A 11 -3.30 2.33 3.91
CA PHE A 11 -3.30 1.08 4.67
C PHE A 11 -4.39 1.03 5.76
N PHE A 12 -4.70 2.16 6.40
CA PHE A 12 -5.84 2.28 7.33
C PHE A 12 -7.18 1.93 6.63
N ARG A 13 -7.40 2.44 5.42
CA ARG A 13 -8.60 2.16 4.64
C ARG A 13 -8.69 0.72 4.15
N LEU A 14 -7.56 0.01 4.05
CA LEU A 14 -7.50 -1.41 3.66
C LEU A 14 -7.73 -2.38 4.82
N LEU A 15 -7.73 -1.92 6.06
CA LEU A 15 -8.08 -2.75 7.20
C LEU A 15 -9.54 -3.24 7.08
N LYS A 16 -9.79 -4.47 7.50
CA LYS A 16 -11.16 -4.95 7.71
C LYS A 16 -11.87 -4.04 8.71
N ASP A 17 -13.16 -3.78 8.49
CA ASP A 17 -13.95 -2.87 9.34
C ASP A 17 -13.85 -3.22 10.82
N GLU A 18 -13.96 -4.51 11.16
CA GLU A 18 -13.85 -5.01 12.54
C GLU A 18 -12.49 -4.67 13.18
N VAL A 19 -11.41 -4.79 12.43
CA VAL A 19 -10.05 -4.48 12.91
C VAL A 19 -9.87 -2.97 13.04
N ARG A 20 -10.29 -2.21 12.04
CA ARG A 20 -10.17 -0.76 12.02
C ARG A 20 -10.97 -0.13 13.15
N ASP A 21 -12.27 -0.46 13.24
CA ASP A 21 -13.19 0.16 14.19
C ASP A 21 -12.91 -0.31 15.64
N GLY A 22 -12.42 -1.54 15.81
CA GLY A 22 -12.03 -2.08 17.11
C GLY A 22 -10.69 -1.55 17.66
N ASN A 23 -9.87 -0.90 16.82
CA ASN A 23 -8.57 -0.35 17.21
C ASN A 23 -8.45 1.16 16.92
N LEU A 24 -9.56 1.84 16.74
CA LEU A 24 -9.57 3.25 16.35
C LEU A 24 -8.91 4.12 17.41
N LEU A 25 -7.90 4.90 17.02
CA LEU A 25 -7.23 5.89 17.85
C LEU A 25 -7.28 7.25 17.17
N THR A 26 -7.60 8.29 17.93
CA THR A 26 -7.70 9.68 17.46
C THR A 26 -6.63 10.59 18.06
N SER A 27 -5.68 10.03 18.80
CA SER A 27 -4.56 10.75 19.38
C SER A 27 -3.27 9.92 19.31
N ASN A 28 -2.15 10.61 19.24
CA ASN A 28 -0.81 10.03 19.16
C ASN A 28 0.19 10.87 19.96
N THR A 29 1.46 10.47 19.95
CA THR A 29 2.56 11.16 20.65
C THR A 29 3.42 12.01 19.73
N TYR A 30 3.08 12.12 18.45
CA TYR A 30 3.86 12.87 17.47
C TYR A 30 3.54 14.35 17.51
N SER A 31 4.55 15.18 17.74
CA SER A 31 4.39 16.63 17.83
C SER A 31 4.02 17.32 16.51
N ASP A 32 4.24 16.63 15.39
CA ASP A 32 3.96 17.07 14.03
C ASP A 32 2.68 16.47 13.42
N VAL A 33 1.88 15.77 14.26
CA VAL A 33 0.57 15.24 13.88
C VAL A 33 -0.45 15.67 14.94
N PRO A 34 -0.92 16.95 14.88
CA PRO A 34 -1.92 17.44 15.83
C PRO A 34 -3.29 16.75 15.61
N ASP A 35 -4.17 16.87 16.62
CA ASP A 35 -5.47 16.17 16.63
C ASP A 35 -6.36 16.55 15.43
N ASP A 36 -6.23 17.76 14.90
CA ASP A 36 -6.96 18.25 13.73
C ASP A 36 -6.25 17.98 12.38
N TYR A 37 -5.12 17.27 12.40
CA TYR A 37 -4.45 16.90 11.16
C TYR A 37 -5.30 15.86 10.39
N TRP A 38 -5.50 16.09 9.09
CA TRP A 38 -6.41 15.29 8.24
C TRP A 38 -6.18 13.77 8.29
N ALA A 39 -4.96 13.32 8.54
CA ALA A 39 -4.61 11.91 8.63
C ALA A 39 -4.37 11.44 10.08
N ASN A 40 -4.69 12.26 11.09
CA ASN A 40 -4.41 11.93 12.49
C ASN A 40 -4.97 10.57 12.90
N THR A 41 -6.24 10.32 12.65
CA THR A 41 -6.90 9.04 12.98
C THR A 41 -6.21 7.85 12.31
N ALA A 42 -5.85 7.98 11.04
CA ALA A 42 -5.15 6.91 10.31
C ALA A 42 -3.75 6.67 10.87
N ILE A 43 -2.96 7.72 11.09
CA ILE A 43 -1.61 7.61 11.65
C ILE A 43 -1.66 7.03 13.06
N SER A 44 -2.53 7.52 13.92
CA SER A 44 -2.67 7.09 15.32
C SER A 44 -3.05 5.60 15.39
N THR A 45 -4.06 5.19 14.64
CA THR A 45 -4.53 3.80 14.58
C THR A 45 -3.46 2.86 14.04
N MET A 46 -2.83 3.22 12.90
CA MET A 46 -1.81 2.38 12.28
C MET A 46 -0.52 2.30 13.11
N THR A 47 -0.20 3.34 13.88
CA THR A 47 0.89 3.32 14.88
C THR A 47 0.54 2.41 16.05
N GLY A 48 -0.68 2.51 16.58
CA GLY A 48 -1.17 1.65 17.66
C GLY A 48 -1.18 0.17 17.31
N LEU A 49 -1.45 -0.15 16.04
CA LEU A 49 -1.36 -1.51 15.49
C LEU A 49 0.09 -1.96 15.18
N GLY A 50 1.09 -1.08 15.32
CA GLY A 50 2.50 -1.38 15.01
C GLY A 50 2.80 -1.50 13.51
N ILE A 51 1.87 -1.14 12.63
CA ILE A 51 2.01 -1.27 11.17
C ILE A 51 2.86 -0.13 10.60
N VAL A 52 2.64 1.10 11.07
CA VAL A 52 3.52 2.23 10.76
C VAL A 52 4.30 2.66 12.01
N GLN A 53 5.42 3.35 11.80
CA GLN A 53 6.27 3.87 12.86
C GLN A 53 6.66 5.31 12.54
N GLY A 54 6.88 6.14 13.59
CA GLY A 54 7.42 7.46 13.44
C GLY A 54 8.84 7.46 12.88
N HIS A 55 9.27 8.62 12.40
CA HIS A 55 10.67 8.87 12.04
C HIS A 55 11.55 8.89 13.32
N SER A 56 10.98 9.39 14.41
CA SER A 56 11.56 9.36 15.76
C SER A 56 10.48 9.00 16.78
N GLY A 57 10.85 8.96 18.06
CA GLY A 57 9.88 8.74 19.16
C GLY A 57 8.84 9.85 19.30
N THR A 58 9.07 11.03 18.70
CA THR A 58 8.23 12.22 18.86
C THR A 58 7.79 12.86 17.54
N THR A 59 8.26 12.37 16.39
CA THR A 59 7.89 12.90 15.06
C THR A 59 7.51 11.77 14.11
N PHE A 60 6.52 12.03 13.28
CA PHE A 60 6.06 11.12 12.22
C PHE A 60 6.60 11.50 10.84
N ASP A 61 6.81 12.79 10.59
CA ASP A 61 7.13 13.39 9.29
C ASP A 61 6.06 13.12 8.22
N PRO A 62 4.80 13.54 8.44
CA PRO A 62 3.66 13.12 7.62
C PRO A 62 3.76 13.51 6.15
N GLU A 63 4.38 14.65 5.85
CA GLU A 63 4.54 15.16 4.47
C GLU A 63 5.79 14.60 3.76
N ALA A 64 6.68 13.93 4.49
CA ALA A 64 7.86 13.34 3.88
C ALA A 64 7.47 12.23 2.90
N PRO A 65 8.18 12.09 1.76
CA PRO A 65 7.93 11.01 0.82
C PRO A 65 8.33 9.66 1.42
N THR A 66 7.51 8.63 1.18
CA THR A 66 7.78 7.26 1.61
C THR A 66 8.83 6.61 0.71
N THR A 67 9.82 5.92 1.29
CA THR A 67 10.77 5.12 0.50
C THR A 67 10.17 3.76 0.13
N ARG A 68 10.76 3.10 -0.88
CA ARG A 68 10.37 1.74 -1.27
C ARG A 68 10.58 0.74 -0.13
N ALA A 69 11.66 0.90 0.64
CA ALA A 69 11.93 0.11 1.84
C ALA A 69 10.82 0.24 2.89
N GLN A 70 10.45 1.47 3.23
CA GLN A 70 9.39 1.73 4.20
C GLN A 70 8.05 1.13 3.75
N PHE A 71 7.71 1.28 2.48
CA PHE A 71 6.46 0.75 1.94
C PHE A 71 6.44 -0.79 1.94
N ALA A 72 7.54 -1.44 1.54
CA ALA A 72 7.67 -2.90 1.57
C ALA A 72 7.59 -3.44 3.01
N ALA A 73 8.21 -2.76 3.98
CA ALA A 73 8.11 -3.13 5.39
C ALA A 73 6.66 -3.05 5.92
N ILE A 74 5.90 -2.03 5.51
CA ILE A 74 4.48 -1.92 5.87
C ILE A 74 3.70 -3.09 5.28
N CYS A 75 3.88 -3.41 3.99
CA CYS A 75 3.24 -4.56 3.36
C CYS A 75 3.56 -5.87 4.12
N ALA A 76 4.82 -6.10 4.45
CA ALA A 76 5.24 -7.34 5.12
C ALA A 76 4.69 -7.47 6.56
N ARG A 77 4.42 -6.37 7.26
CA ARG A 77 3.83 -6.40 8.61
C ARG A 77 2.38 -6.90 8.67
N PHE A 78 1.69 -6.98 7.54
CA PHE A 78 0.40 -7.66 7.45
C PHE A 78 0.53 -9.19 7.40
N HIS A 79 1.74 -9.70 7.24
CA HIS A 79 2.02 -11.13 7.24
C HIS A 79 2.70 -11.55 8.57
N THR A 80 2.26 -12.68 9.12
CA THR A 80 2.77 -13.19 10.42
C THR A 80 3.84 -14.28 10.27
N GLY A 81 4.22 -14.62 9.04
CA GLY A 81 5.24 -15.62 8.73
C GLY A 81 6.65 -15.05 8.70
N GLU A 82 7.64 -15.92 8.99
CA GLU A 82 9.05 -15.61 8.79
C GLU A 82 9.46 -16.01 7.37
N SER A 83 10.33 -15.23 6.72
CA SER A 83 10.93 -15.57 5.43
C SER A 83 12.18 -16.42 5.64
N SER A 84 12.40 -17.39 4.77
CA SER A 84 13.59 -18.25 4.76
C SER A 84 14.67 -17.77 3.80
N ASP A 85 14.35 -16.90 2.84
CA ASP A 85 15.27 -16.39 1.83
C ASP A 85 15.67 -14.94 2.11
N THR A 86 16.97 -14.68 2.23
CA THR A 86 17.53 -13.36 2.53
C THR A 86 18.18 -12.69 1.32
N GLN A 87 18.33 -13.36 0.18
CA GLN A 87 19.08 -12.84 -0.98
C GLN A 87 18.20 -12.54 -2.19
N ALA A 88 17.11 -11.78 -2.00
CA ALA A 88 16.22 -11.44 -3.10
C ALA A 88 16.82 -10.42 -4.10
N PHE A 89 17.68 -9.47 -3.64
CA PHE A 89 18.23 -8.38 -4.46
C PHE A 89 19.64 -8.01 -4.02
N SER A 90 20.46 -7.51 -4.96
CA SER A 90 21.87 -7.22 -4.74
C SER A 90 22.16 -6.00 -3.85
N ASP A 91 21.18 -5.13 -3.62
CA ASP A 91 21.32 -3.85 -2.93
C ASP A 91 20.60 -3.79 -1.57
N ILE A 92 20.24 -4.94 -1.01
CA ILE A 92 19.56 -5.01 0.31
C ILE A 92 20.40 -5.70 1.39
N ASP A 93 21.56 -6.24 1.05
CA ASP A 93 22.43 -6.93 2.00
C ASP A 93 22.83 -6.01 3.17
N GLY A 94 22.54 -6.43 4.41
CA GLY A 94 22.74 -5.63 5.61
C GLY A 94 21.82 -4.41 5.77
N HIS A 95 20.87 -4.21 4.86
CA HIS A 95 19.89 -3.14 5.00
C HIS A 95 18.80 -3.53 6.00
N TRP A 96 18.34 -2.60 6.85
CA TRP A 96 17.33 -2.86 7.90
C TRP A 96 16.04 -3.51 7.38
N VAL A 97 15.72 -3.32 6.10
CA VAL A 97 14.51 -3.83 5.44
C VAL A 97 14.70 -5.21 4.83
N GLU A 98 15.89 -5.78 4.85
CA GLU A 98 16.26 -7.02 4.14
C GLU A 98 15.25 -8.16 4.37
N GLN A 99 14.93 -8.47 5.62
CA GLN A 99 13.99 -9.53 5.96
C GLN A 99 12.55 -9.23 5.50
N TYR A 100 12.12 -7.96 5.56
CA TYR A 100 10.80 -7.55 5.06
C TYR A 100 10.69 -7.68 3.54
N ILE A 101 11.75 -7.31 2.82
CA ILE A 101 11.81 -7.45 1.36
C ILE A 101 11.85 -8.93 0.96
N ALA A 102 12.64 -9.76 1.64
CA ALA A 102 12.68 -11.20 1.41
C ALA A 102 11.29 -11.82 1.56
N CYS A 103 10.62 -11.57 2.68
CA CYS A 103 9.24 -12.03 2.92
C CYS A 103 8.26 -11.56 1.84
N ALA A 104 8.25 -10.28 1.51
CA ALA A 104 7.32 -9.74 0.51
C ALA A 104 7.63 -10.25 -0.92
N THR A 105 8.89 -10.59 -1.22
CA THR A 105 9.30 -11.19 -2.50
C THR A 105 8.83 -12.64 -2.60
N GLU A 106 9.03 -13.42 -1.56
CA GLU A 106 8.60 -14.82 -1.45
C GLU A 106 7.07 -14.94 -1.62
N LEU A 107 6.31 -13.98 -1.06
CA LEU A 107 4.86 -13.88 -1.22
C LEU A 107 4.43 -13.32 -2.60
N GLY A 108 5.37 -12.92 -3.46
CA GLY A 108 5.08 -12.36 -4.77
C GLY A 108 4.52 -10.92 -4.74
N TRP A 109 4.54 -10.27 -3.59
CA TRP A 109 3.97 -8.93 -3.41
C TRP A 109 4.84 -7.83 -4.02
N ILE A 110 6.15 -8.01 -3.98
CA ILE A 110 7.09 -7.07 -4.57
C ILE A 110 7.94 -7.74 -5.65
N LYS A 111 8.41 -6.90 -6.56
CA LYS A 111 9.40 -7.25 -7.58
C LYS A 111 10.48 -6.17 -7.59
N GLY A 112 11.72 -6.58 -7.84
CA GLY A 112 12.83 -5.67 -8.10
C GLY A 112 12.81 -5.15 -9.54
N PHE A 113 13.91 -4.52 -9.89
CA PHE A 113 14.19 -4.06 -11.24
C PHE A 113 14.92 -5.16 -12.04
N GLU A 114 14.93 -5.01 -13.36
CA GLU A 114 15.58 -5.98 -14.28
C GLU A 114 17.09 -6.12 -14.05
N ASP A 115 17.72 -5.10 -13.42
CA ASP A 115 19.12 -5.10 -13.05
C ASP A 115 19.43 -5.86 -11.74
N GLY A 116 18.44 -6.52 -11.16
CA GLY A 116 18.57 -7.30 -9.92
C GLY A 116 18.59 -6.46 -8.65
N THR A 117 18.23 -5.17 -8.72
CA THR A 117 18.15 -4.27 -7.57
C THR A 117 16.72 -4.09 -7.09
N PHE A 118 16.54 -3.70 -5.81
CA PHE A 118 15.26 -3.25 -5.25
C PHE A 118 15.17 -1.73 -5.14
N ARG A 119 16.27 -1.05 -4.96
CA ARG A 119 16.41 0.39 -4.75
C ARG A 119 15.66 0.85 -3.49
N PRO A 120 16.03 0.33 -2.30
CA PRO A 120 15.28 0.49 -1.06
C PRO A 120 15.09 1.96 -0.65
N ASP A 121 16.10 2.81 -0.80
CA ASP A 121 16.09 4.20 -0.36
C ASP A 121 15.47 5.18 -1.36
N THR A 122 15.08 4.72 -2.56
CA THR A 122 14.38 5.60 -3.49
C THR A 122 12.92 5.78 -3.07
N TYR A 123 12.36 6.95 -3.34
CA TYR A 123 10.96 7.22 -3.06
C TYR A 123 10.05 6.40 -3.96
N ILE A 124 9.02 5.78 -3.35
CA ILE A 124 8.04 5.02 -4.10
C ILE A 124 7.08 5.96 -4.85
N THR A 125 6.78 5.63 -6.11
CA THR A 125 5.74 6.33 -6.87
C THR A 125 4.35 5.81 -6.50
N ARG A 126 3.29 6.62 -6.74
CA ARG A 126 1.89 6.19 -6.52
C ARG A 126 1.57 4.91 -7.32
N ALA A 127 2.00 4.83 -8.57
CA ALA A 127 1.79 3.64 -9.41
C ALA A 127 2.47 2.38 -8.85
N GLN A 128 3.70 2.51 -8.35
CA GLN A 128 4.40 1.39 -7.68
C GLN A 128 3.70 0.97 -6.39
N ALA A 129 3.25 1.93 -5.58
CA ALA A 129 2.51 1.67 -4.35
C ALA A 129 1.20 0.90 -4.64
N MET A 130 0.40 1.37 -5.61
CA MET A 130 -0.83 0.71 -6.04
C MET A 130 -0.57 -0.72 -6.53
N THR A 131 0.50 -0.91 -7.33
CA THR A 131 0.89 -2.24 -7.82
C THR A 131 1.24 -3.20 -6.68
N MET A 132 1.97 -2.74 -5.66
CA MET A 132 2.31 -3.56 -4.49
C MET A 132 1.04 -3.90 -3.68
N ILE A 133 0.18 -2.92 -3.39
CA ILE A 133 -1.07 -3.12 -2.65
C ILE A 133 -1.95 -4.15 -3.35
N ASN A 134 -2.16 -4.02 -4.65
CA ASN A 134 -3.00 -4.94 -5.39
C ASN A 134 -2.49 -6.39 -5.30
N ARG A 135 -1.17 -6.59 -5.30
CA ARG A 135 -0.57 -7.92 -5.09
C ARG A 135 -0.79 -8.44 -3.68
N VAL A 136 -0.65 -7.58 -2.65
CA VAL A 136 -0.95 -7.95 -1.25
C VAL A 136 -2.40 -8.39 -1.10
N LEU A 137 -3.32 -7.68 -1.76
CA LEU A 137 -4.76 -7.95 -1.72
C LEU A 137 -5.18 -9.10 -2.67
N ASN A 138 -4.27 -9.58 -3.52
CA ASN A 138 -4.58 -10.50 -4.62
C ASN A 138 -5.68 -9.96 -5.54
N ARG A 139 -5.60 -8.67 -5.89
CA ARG A 139 -6.54 -7.92 -6.70
C ARG A 139 -5.85 -7.45 -7.99
N ILE A 140 -5.84 -8.30 -9.02
CA ILE A 140 -5.02 -8.08 -10.22
C ILE A 140 -5.87 -8.41 -11.47
N PRO A 141 -6.43 -7.40 -12.16
CA PRO A 141 -6.93 -7.59 -13.53
C PRO A 141 -5.80 -8.06 -14.44
N GLU A 142 -6.07 -9.04 -15.30
CA GLU A 142 -5.05 -9.63 -16.19
C GLU A 142 -4.85 -8.80 -17.46
N GLU A 143 -5.96 -8.30 -18.01
CA GLU A 143 -5.98 -7.57 -19.27
C GLU A 143 -7.08 -6.49 -19.28
N ASN A 144 -7.02 -5.60 -20.28
CA ASN A 144 -7.98 -4.49 -20.38
C ASN A 144 -9.43 -4.94 -20.54
N SER A 145 -9.69 -6.13 -21.08
CA SER A 145 -11.03 -6.71 -21.21
C SER A 145 -11.64 -7.13 -19.87
N ASP A 146 -10.84 -7.23 -18.80
CA ASP A 146 -11.32 -7.48 -17.44
C ASP A 146 -11.96 -6.24 -16.80
N LEU A 147 -11.80 -5.07 -17.41
CA LEU A 147 -12.30 -3.79 -16.90
C LEU A 147 -13.58 -3.38 -17.66
N PRO A 148 -14.72 -3.16 -16.99
CA PRO A 148 -15.95 -2.74 -17.64
C PRO A 148 -15.91 -1.28 -18.11
N ALA A 149 -16.74 -0.96 -19.08
CA ALA A 149 -16.99 0.43 -19.46
C ALA A 149 -17.61 1.21 -18.28
N GLY A 150 -17.31 2.52 -18.20
CA GLY A 150 -17.88 3.42 -17.21
C GLY A 150 -17.06 3.54 -15.91
N MET A 151 -15.90 2.89 -15.82
CA MET A 151 -14.93 3.15 -14.75
C MET A 151 -14.37 4.58 -14.86
N ASN A 152 -13.83 5.10 -13.75
CA ASN A 152 -13.07 6.35 -13.78
C ASN A 152 -11.77 6.15 -14.56
N THR A 153 -11.41 7.14 -15.37
CA THR A 153 -10.13 7.16 -16.12
C THR A 153 -9.33 8.39 -15.75
N TRP A 154 -8.02 8.29 -15.89
CA TRP A 154 -7.08 9.33 -15.48
C TRP A 154 -6.27 9.79 -16.70
N PRO A 155 -6.08 11.12 -16.90
CA PRO A 155 -5.43 11.65 -18.10
C PRO A 155 -3.94 11.27 -18.23
N ASP A 156 -3.32 10.89 -17.12
CA ASP A 156 -1.92 10.46 -17.00
C ASP A 156 -1.76 8.93 -16.85
N CYS A 157 -2.82 8.14 -17.15
CA CYS A 157 -2.82 6.69 -17.03
C CYS A 157 -3.51 6.06 -18.25
N ASN A 158 -2.72 5.62 -19.22
CA ASN A 158 -3.21 5.10 -20.51
C ASN A 158 -3.14 3.57 -20.57
N PRO A 159 -4.00 2.91 -21.39
CA PRO A 159 -4.04 1.44 -21.50
C PRO A 159 -2.72 0.75 -21.88
N GLY A 160 -1.73 1.49 -22.41
CA GLY A 160 -0.39 0.98 -22.73
C GLY A 160 0.65 1.13 -21.61
N ASP A 161 0.30 1.81 -20.52
CA ASP A 161 1.23 2.00 -19.40
C ASP A 161 1.34 0.72 -18.58
N TRP A 162 2.55 0.37 -18.12
CA TRP A 162 2.81 -0.84 -17.34
C TRP A 162 2.01 -0.90 -16.02
N PHE A 163 1.60 0.25 -15.52
CA PHE A 163 0.84 0.40 -14.28
C PHE A 163 -0.68 0.54 -14.51
N TYR A 164 -1.15 0.57 -15.76
CA TYR A 164 -2.54 0.90 -16.08
C TYR A 164 -3.55 0.06 -15.30
N LEU A 165 -3.46 -1.25 -15.39
CA LEU A 165 -4.39 -2.16 -14.69
C LEU A 165 -4.32 -1.98 -13.18
N ALA A 166 -3.12 -1.78 -12.64
CA ALA A 166 -2.93 -1.59 -11.20
C ALA A 166 -3.53 -0.26 -10.69
N VAL A 167 -3.44 0.81 -11.48
CA VAL A 167 -4.05 2.10 -11.12
C VAL A 167 -5.56 2.02 -11.23
N GLN A 168 -6.10 1.39 -12.28
CA GLN A 168 -7.55 1.20 -12.40
C GLN A 168 -8.10 0.42 -11.21
N GLU A 169 -7.47 -0.71 -10.84
CA GLU A 169 -7.89 -1.52 -9.68
C GLU A 169 -7.85 -0.72 -8.38
N ALA A 170 -6.79 0.03 -8.12
CA ALA A 170 -6.62 0.76 -6.88
C ALA A 170 -7.51 2.02 -6.75
N THR A 171 -8.08 2.51 -7.85
CA THR A 171 -8.80 3.81 -7.87
C THR A 171 -10.28 3.70 -8.23
N ASN A 172 -10.76 2.50 -8.53
CA ASN A 172 -12.16 2.23 -8.85
C ASN A 172 -12.74 1.22 -7.87
N SER A 173 -13.84 1.55 -7.24
CA SER A 173 -14.59 0.61 -6.41
C SER A 173 -15.37 -0.34 -7.29
N ASN A 174 -15.06 -1.63 -7.22
CA ASN A 174 -15.61 -2.63 -8.13
C ASN A 174 -16.06 -3.91 -7.41
N ALA A 175 -16.96 -4.65 -8.07
CA ALA A 175 -17.25 -6.03 -7.76
C ALA A 175 -16.47 -6.92 -8.74
N PHE A 176 -15.95 -8.05 -8.30
CA PHE A 176 -15.07 -8.88 -9.10
C PHE A 176 -15.32 -10.37 -8.91
N GLN A 177 -14.78 -11.17 -9.81
CA GLN A 177 -14.67 -12.63 -9.70
C GLN A 177 -13.23 -13.05 -10.00
N HIS A 178 -12.71 -14.02 -9.24
CA HIS A 178 -11.40 -14.58 -9.52
C HIS A 178 -11.41 -15.43 -10.79
N LYS A 179 -10.34 -15.27 -11.57
CA LYS A 179 -9.97 -16.12 -12.71
C LYS A 179 -8.98 -17.20 -12.27
N THR A 180 -8.57 -18.05 -13.19
CA THR A 180 -7.50 -19.02 -12.97
C THR A 180 -6.18 -18.28 -12.63
N GLY A 181 -5.44 -18.77 -11.65
CA GLY A 181 -4.26 -18.08 -11.11
C GLY A 181 -4.65 -17.01 -10.10
N ASN A 182 -3.84 -15.94 -10.01
CA ASN A 182 -4.05 -14.82 -9.08
C ASN A 182 -4.72 -13.61 -9.78
N TYR A 183 -5.48 -13.86 -10.85
CA TYR A 183 -6.12 -12.81 -11.62
C TYR A 183 -7.61 -12.69 -11.32
N GLU A 184 -8.19 -11.57 -11.72
CA GLU A 184 -9.63 -11.30 -11.57
C GLU A 184 -10.20 -10.60 -12.81
N THR A 185 -11.52 -10.64 -12.93
CA THR A 185 -12.29 -9.82 -13.85
C THR A 185 -13.37 -9.07 -13.08
N TRP A 186 -13.60 -7.80 -13.42
CA TRP A 186 -14.64 -7.01 -12.76
C TRP A 186 -16.02 -7.36 -13.30
N THR A 187 -16.96 -7.49 -12.39
CA THR A 187 -18.36 -7.81 -12.72
C THR A 187 -19.28 -6.59 -12.64
N GLY A 188 -18.80 -5.48 -12.11
CA GLY A 188 -19.54 -4.23 -12.02
C GLY A 188 -18.81 -3.17 -11.20
N MET A 189 -19.37 -1.96 -11.21
CA MET A 189 -18.88 -0.84 -10.42
C MET A 189 -19.69 -0.70 -9.12
N ASN A 190 -19.00 -0.48 -8.02
CA ASN A 190 -19.58 -0.18 -6.72
C ASN A 190 -19.59 1.34 -6.45
N LYS A 191 -20.38 1.80 -5.49
CA LYS A 191 -20.23 3.14 -4.95
C LYS A 191 -18.96 3.23 -4.13
N ASN A 192 -18.27 4.36 -4.22
CA ASN A 192 -17.17 4.67 -3.32
C ASN A 192 -17.67 4.72 -1.87
N LEU A 193 -16.86 4.21 -0.94
CA LEU A 193 -17.11 4.32 0.49
C LEU A 193 -16.93 5.77 0.94
N ASP A 194 -17.74 6.19 1.90
CA ASP A 194 -17.60 7.48 2.57
C ASP A 194 -16.61 7.33 3.73
N TRP A 195 -15.47 8.02 3.62
CA TRP A 195 -14.39 7.98 4.59
C TRP A 195 -14.38 9.19 5.52
N THR A 196 -15.30 10.17 5.34
CA THR A 196 -15.31 11.43 6.10
C THR A 196 -15.42 11.23 7.60
N ARG A 197 -16.05 10.14 8.05
CA ARG A 197 -16.16 9.79 9.48
C ARG A 197 -14.82 9.52 10.19
N TYR A 198 -13.72 9.37 9.43
CA TYR A 198 -12.39 9.09 9.97
C TYR A 198 -11.40 10.26 9.72
N GLU A 199 -11.85 11.35 9.12
CA GLU A 199 -10.99 12.48 8.71
C GLU A 199 -11.02 13.65 9.74
N HIS A 200 -11.15 13.31 11.04
CA HIS A 200 -11.16 14.31 12.12
C HIS A 200 -10.35 13.83 13.31
#